data_1d7e68dc4d9d4f77841c03cd7e9aa816
#
_entry.id   1d7e68dc4d9d4f77841c03cd7e9aa816
#
_cell.length_a   1.000
_cell.length_b   1.000
_cell.length_c   1.000
_cell.angle_alpha   90.00
_cell.angle_beta   90.00
_cell.angle_gamma   90.00
#
_symmetry.space_group_name_H-M   'P 1'
#
loop_
_entity.id
_entity.type
_entity.pdbx_description
1 polymer ?
#
loop_
_entity_poly.entity_id
_entity_poly.type
_entity_poly.pdbx_seq_one_letter_code
_entity_poly.pdbx_strand_id
1 'polypeptide(L)'
;TTYRADGLIVSTPTGSTAYSLSAGGPIVFPMLHSIIINPICPHTLTNRPVMLPESAGIRIVLWTKGIGATATLDGQLSFDLRSGDSIVVRRSAYVTNLVTSPRRGYLQILRSKLGWGGSPTGGIRQ
;
A
#
# COMPACT_ATOMS: atom_id res chain seq x y z
N THR A 1 -14.44 -1.58 -11.24
CA THR A 1 -14.08 -0.17 -11.47
C THR A 1 -12.87 -0.05 -12.38
N THR A 2 -12.64 1.11 -12.97
CA THR A 2 -11.47 1.40 -13.80
C THR A 2 -10.71 2.57 -13.18
N TYR A 3 -9.39 2.40 -13.05
CA TYR A 3 -8.47 3.46 -12.65
C TYR A 3 -7.67 3.94 -13.87
N ARG A 4 -7.59 5.24 -14.07
CA ARG A 4 -6.59 5.88 -14.94
C ARG A 4 -5.55 6.49 -14.02
N ALA A 5 -4.37 5.88 -13.96
CA ALA A 5 -3.32 6.21 -13.01
C ALA A 5 -1.97 5.74 -13.55
N ASP A 6 -0.89 6.22 -12.97
CA ASP A 6 0.47 5.79 -13.33
C ASP A 6 0.76 4.36 -12.84
N GLY A 7 0.03 3.91 -11.84
CA GLY A 7 0.14 2.56 -11.31
C GLY A 7 -0.95 2.24 -10.29
N LEU A 8 -0.91 1.00 -9.79
CA LEU A 8 -1.82 0.51 -8.77
C LEU A 8 -1.03 -0.32 -7.76
N ILE A 9 -1.18 0.02 -6.48
CA ILE A 9 -0.61 -0.74 -5.38
C ILE A 9 -1.70 -1.60 -4.75
N VAL A 10 -1.42 -2.88 -4.55
CA VAL A 10 -2.20 -3.75 -3.67
C VAL A 10 -1.33 -4.06 -2.47
N SER A 11 -1.82 -3.75 -1.29
CA SER A 11 -1.03 -3.82 -0.06
C SER A 11 -1.79 -4.51 1.07
N THR A 12 -1.07 -5.23 1.91
CA THR A 12 -1.54 -5.68 3.23
C THR A 12 -1.51 -4.51 4.22
N PRO A 13 -2.16 -4.63 5.39
CA PRO A 13 -2.03 -3.64 6.47
C PRO A 13 -0.59 -3.37 6.88
N THR A 14 0.24 -4.41 6.97
CA THR A 14 1.68 -4.26 7.26
C THR A 14 2.37 -3.42 6.18
N GLY A 15 2.07 -3.66 4.91
CA GLY A 15 2.62 -2.90 3.78
C GLY A 15 2.06 -1.50 3.63
N SER A 16 0.99 -1.14 4.36
CA SER A 16 0.37 0.20 4.29
C SER A 16 1.34 1.33 4.66
N THR A 17 2.35 1.03 5.48
CA THR A 17 3.39 1.99 5.90
C THR A 17 4.63 1.99 5.01
N ALA A 18 4.61 1.26 3.89
CA ALA A 18 5.67 1.22 2.87
C ALA A 18 5.30 2.12 1.67
N TYR A 19 5.47 1.64 0.45
CA TYR A 19 5.21 2.42 -0.77
C TYR A 19 3.76 2.93 -0.87
N SER A 20 2.80 2.17 -0.36
CA SER A 20 1.40 2.61 -0.29
C SER A 20 1.24 3.93 0.47
N LEU A 21 1.98 4.14 1.58
CA LEU A 21 1.96 5.40 2.32
C LEU A 21 2.49 6.56 1.48
N SER A 22 3.61 6.36 0.78
CA SER A 22 4.20 7.37 -0.11
C SER A 22 3.28 7.76 -1.26
N ALA A 23 2.45 6.82 -1.72
CA ALA A 23 1.42 7.06 -2.73
C ALA A 23 0.10 7.62 -2.15
N GLY A 24 0.11 8.13 -0.93
CA GLY A 24 -1.06 8.73 -0.27
C GLY A 24 -2.08 7.74 0.28
N GLY A 25 -1.70 6.48 0.44
CA GLY A 25 -2.54 5.46 1.07
C GLY A 25 -2.68 5.65 2.58
N PRO A 26 -3.73 5.08 3.19
CA PRO A 26 -3.94 5.16 4.62
C PRO A 26 -2.95 4.28 5.39
N ILE A 27 -2.63 4.68 6.62
CA ILE A 27 -1.99 3.81 7.58
C ILE A 27 -3.05 2.88 8.15
N VAL A 28 -2.81 1.57 8.03
CA VAL A 28 -3.74 0.55 8.50
C VAL A 28 -3.07 -0.26 9.61
N PHE A 29 -3.81 -0.46 10.70
CA PHE A 29 -3.31 -1.21 11.83
C PHE A 29 -3.05 -2.68 11.41
N PRO A 30 -1.89 -3.28 11.73
CA PRO A 30 -1.49 -4.60 11.22
C PRO A 30 -2.46 -5.75 11.54
N MET A 31 -3.25 -5.61 12.60
CA MET A 31 -4.23 -6.63 13.00
C MET A 31 -5.55 -6.58 12.24
N LEU A 32 -5.74 -5.59 11.37
CA LEU A 32 -6.95 -5.50 10.56
C LEU A 32 -6.88 -6.47 9.39
N HIS A 33 -7.91 -7.29 9.25
CA HIS A 33 -8.04 -8.27 8.19
C HIS A 33 -8.53 -7.61 6.89
N SER A 34 -7.62 -6.92 6.21
CA SER A 34 -7.97 -6.13 5.02
C SER A 34 -6.87 -6.15 3.94
N ILE A 35 -7.27 -5.77 2.74
CA ILE A 35 -6.37 -5.50 1.61
C ILE A 35 -6.65 -4.07 1.15
N ILE A 36 -5.59 -3.33 0.83
CA ILE A 36 -5.67 -1.95 0.36
C ILE A 36 -5.40 -1.95 -1.15
N ILE A 37 -6.26 -1.28 -1.90
CA ILE A 37 -6.03 -0.91 -3.30
C ILE A 37 -5.76 0.58 -3.33
N ASN A 38 -4.57 0.98 -3.77
CA ASN A 38 -4.14 2.37 -3.77
C ASN A 38 -3.61 2.77 -5.17
N PRO A 39 -4.32 3.63 -5.93
CA PRO A 39 -3.83 4.13 -7.20
C PRO A 39 -2.65 5.08 -6.99
N ILE A 40 -1.66 5.02 -7.89
CA ILE A 40 -0.51 5.93 -7.93
C ILE A 40 -0.83 7.06 -8.90
N CYS A 41 -0.76 8.30 -8.46
CA CYS A 41 -1.02 9.50 -9.27
C CYS A 41 -2.28 9.36 -10.15
N PRO A 42 -3.46 9.11 -9.56
CA PRO A 42 -4.68 8.94 -10.34
C PRO A 42 -5.02 10.23 -11.10
N HIS A 43 -5.44 10.09 -12.35
CA HIS A 43 -5.75 11.22 -13.22
C HIS A 43 -7.11 11.88 -12.91
N THR A 44 -7.86 11.32 -11.97
CA THR A 44 -9.14 11.86 -11.50
C THR A 44 -9.10 12.09 -10.00
N LEU A 45 -9.58 13.26 -9.57
CA LEU A 45 -9.59 13.64 -8.15
C LEU A 45 -10.53 12.77 -7.29
N THR A 46 -11.42 12.01 -7.90
CA THR A 46 -12.37 11.14 -7.21
C THR A 46 -11.80 9.77 -6.85
N ASN A 47 -10.71 9.36 -7.49
CA ASN A 47 -10.07 8.08 -7.19
C ASN A 47 -9.37 8.16 -5.82
N ARG A 48 -9.75 7.27 -4.93
CA ARG A 48 -9.21 7.18 -3.57
C ARG A 48 -8.73 5.75 -3.31
N PRO A 49 -7.80 5.57 -2.37
CA PRO A 49 -7.50 4.26 -1.84
C PRO A 49 -8.76 3.60 -1.28
N VAL A 50 -8.91 2.31 -1.53
CA VAL A 50 -10.04 1.52 -1.06
C VAL A 50 -9.52 0.37 -0.21
N MET A 51 -10.18 0.16 0.92
CA MET A 51 -9.94 -1.01 1.77
C MET A 51 -11.01 -2.05 1.50
N LEU A 52 -10.58 -3.29 1.28
CA LEU A 52 -11.44 -4.45 1.09
C LEU A 52 -11.17 -5.49 2.19
N PRO A 53 -12.13 -6.35 2.51
CA PRO A 53 -11.88 -7.50 3.38
C PRO A 53 -10.75 -8.38 2.80
N GLU A 54 -9.93 -8.99 3.65
CA GLU A 54 -8.85 -9.89 3.21
C GLU A 54 -9.34 -11.11 2.41
N SER A 55 -10.61 -11.46 2.56
CA SER A 55 -11.26 -12.54 1.80
C SER A 55 -11.61 -12.16 0.36
N ALA A 56 -11.49 -10.88 0.00
CA ALA A 56 -11.80 -10.42 -1.34
C ALA A 56 -10.80 -10.97 -2.36
N GLY A 57 -11.30 -11.59 -3.42
CA GLY A 57 -10.52 -11.88 -4.61
C GLY A 57 -10.46 -10.63 -5.50
N ILE A 58 -9.25 -10.18 -5.83
CA ILE A 58 -9.03 -8.99 -6.65
C ILE A 58 -8.47 -9.43 -7.99
N ARG A 59 -9.16 -9.07 -9.08
CA ARG A 59 -8.63 -9.23 -10.44
C ARG A 59 -8.32 -7.85 -11.01
N ILE A 60 -7.09 -7.65 -11.43
CA ILE A 60 -6.61 -6.43 -12.08
C ILE A 60 -6.35 -6.77 -13.53
N VAL A 61 -6.97 -6.04 -14.45
CA VAL A 61 -6.73 -6.18 -15.88
C VAL A 61 -6.04 -4.92 -16.37
N LEU A 62 -4.91 -5.09 -17.06
CA LEU A 62 -4.14 -3.99 -17.60
C LEU A 62 -4.68 -3.57 -18.96
N TRP A 63 -4.96 -2.29 -19.13
CA TRP A 63 -5.28 -1.68 -20.40
C TRP A 63 -4.32 -0.54 -20.68
N THR A 64 -3.41 -0.71 -21.64
CA THR A 64 -2.45 0.34 -22.05
C THR A 64 -2.50 0.55 -23.56
N LYS A 65 -2.13 1.75 -24.00
CA LYS A 65 -1.98 2.09 -25.42
C LYS A 65 -0.50 2.01 -25.80
N GLY A 66 -0.01 0.81 -26.09
CA GLY A 66 1.34 0.61 -26.64
C GLY A 66 2.51 0.72 -25.64
N ILE A 67 2.24 1.03 -24.38
CA ILE A 67 3.26 1.08 -23.31
C ILE A 67 3.05 -0.15 -22.44
N GLY A 68 4.11 -0.94 -22.20
CA GLY A 68 4.10 -2.03 -21.23
C GLY A 68 3.99 -1.51 -19.80
N ALA A 69 3.63 -2.39 -18.88
CA ALA A 69 3.73 -2.14 -17.45
C ALA A 69 4.49 -3.28 -16.79
N THR A 70 4.99 -3.05 -15.60
CA THR A 70 5.70 -4.06 -14.81
C THR A 70 4.97 -4.29 -13.50
N ALA A 71 4.65 -5.53 -13.19
CA ALA A 71 4.20 -5.91 -11.86
C ALA A 71 5.40 -6.25 -10.99
N THR A 72 5.51 -5.60 -9.85
CA THR A 72 6.60 -5.86 -8.90
C THR A 72 6.04 -6.38 -7.58
N LEU A 73 6.58 -7.49 -7.09
CA LEU A 73 6.19 -8.10 -5.82
C LEU A 73 7.27 -7.79 -4.78
N ASP A 74 6.90 -7.05 -3.74
CA ASP A 74 7.75 -6.68 -2.60
C ASP A 74 9.10 -6.04 -3.01
N GLY A 75 9.14 -5.39 -4.18
CA GLY A 75 10.36 -4.77 -4.71
C GLY A 75 11.44 -5.76 -5.19
N GLN A 76 11.16 -7.07 -5.19
CA GLN A 76 12.16 -8.11 -5.46
C GLN A 76 11.91 -8.86 -6.77
N LEU A 77 10.68 -9.21 -7.05
CA LEU A 77 10.29 -9.94 -8.25
C LEU A 77 9.52 -9.03 -9.19
N SER A 78 9.87 -9.03 -10.45
CA SER A 78 9.23 -8.21 -11.46
C SER A 78 8.79 -9.03 -12.67
N PHE A 79 7.62 -8.72 -13.21
CA PHE A 79 7.03 -9.36 -14.37
C PHE A 79 6.56 -8.29 -15.34
N ASP A 80 6.96 -8.40 -16.59
CA ASP A 80 6.45 -7.51 -17.63
C ASP A 80 5.03 -7.89 -18.02
N LEU A 81 4.18 -6.90 -18.12
CA LEU A 81 2.77 -7.04 -18.48
C LEU A 81 2.48 -6.34 -19.79
N ARG A 82 1.61 -6.96 -20.59
CA ARG A 82 1.06 -6.41 -21.82
C ARG A 82 -0.40 -6.01 -21.64
N SER A 83 -0.89 -5.16 -22.50
CA SER A 83 -2.32 -4.81 -22.53
C SER A 83 -3.18 -6.07 -22.70
N GLY A 84 -4.17 -6.24 -21.85
CA GLY A 84 -5.02 -7.42 -21.76
C GLY A 84 -4.58 -8.45 -20.71
N ASP A 85 -3.35 -8.37 -20.21
CA ASP A 85 -2.91 -9.24 -19.12
C ASP A 85 -3.69 -8.96 -17.83
N SER A 86 -3.83 -10.00 -17.02
CA SER A 86 -4.51 -9.89 -15.74
C SER A 86 -3.70 -10.48 -14.59
N ILE A 87 -3.76 -9.80 -13.44
CA ILE A 87 -3.20 -10.24 -12.17
C ILE A 87 -4.36 -10.60 -11.24
N VAL A 88 -4.27 -11.74 -10.58
CA VAL A 88 -5.21 -12.13 -9.53
C VAL A 88 -4.50 -12.08 -8.19
N VAL A 89 -5.03 -11.28 -7.27
CA VAL A 89 -4.55 -11.18 -5.89
C VAL A 89 -5.60 -11.78 -4.95
N ARG A 90 -5.15 -12.65 -4.07
CA ARG A 90 -5.99 -13.28 -3.05
C ARG A 90 -5.15 -13.58 -1.80
N ARG A 91 -5.82 -13.74 -0.68
CA ARG A 91 -5.17 -14.18 0.54
C ARG A 91 -4.50 -15.54 0.33
N SER A 92 -3.25 -15.65 0.80
CA SER A 92 -2.54 -16.91 0.84
C SER A 92 -3.08 -17.83 1.95
N ALA A 93 -3.00 -19.14 1.75
CA ALA A 93 -3.20 -20.12 2.83
C ALA A 93 -2.04 -20.12 3.84
N TYR A 94 -0.89 -19.57 3.45
CA TYR A 94 0.29 -19.45 4.31
C TYR A 94 0.29 -18.10 5.01
N VAL A 95 0.75 -18.11 6.26
CA VAL A 95 0.90 -16.89 7.09
C VAL A 95 2.37 -16.71 7.46
N THR A 96 2.79 -15.47 7.58
CA THR A 96 4.10 -15.11 8.12
C THR A 96 3.92 -14.59 9.54
N ASN A 97 4.54 -15.24 10.49
CA ASN A 97 4.52 -14.81 11.88
C ASN A 97 5.67 -13.81 12.13
N LEU A 98 5.32 -12.59 12.50
CA LEU A 98 6.28 -11.56 12.87
C LEU A 98 6.41 -11.51 14.39
N VAL A 99 7.64 -11.64 14.89
CA VAL A 99 7.93 -11.47 16.31
C VAL A 99 7.96 -9.99 16.64
N THR A 100 7.10 -9.56 17.54
CA THR A 100 7.04 -8.18 18.00
C THR A 100 7.76 -8.02 19.34
N SER A 101 8.35 -6.82 19.57
CA SER A 101 8.94 -6.51 20.85
C SER A 101 7.85 -6.24 21.90
N PRO A 102 7.89 -6.88 23.08
CA PRO A 102 6.94 -6.57 24.13
C PRO A 102 7.15 -5.18 24.77
N ARG A 103 8.29 -4.54 24.49
CA ARG A 103 8.65 -3.24 25.07
C ARG A 103 8.17 -2.04 24.27
N ARG A 104 7.75 -2.23 23.02
CA ARG A 104 7.33 -1.13 22.13
C ARG A 104 6.03 -1.47 21.44
N GLY A 105 5.01 -0.68 21.70
CA GLY A 105 3.74 -0.79 20.98
C GLY A 105 3.86 -0.28 19.54
N TYR A 106 2.98 -0.77 18.66
CA TYR A 106 2.94 -0.40 17.25
C TYR A 106 2.91 1.12 17.02
N LEU A 107 2.07 1.84 17.77
CA LEU A 107 1.96 3.30 17.63
C LEU A 107 3.25 4.03 18.02
N GLN A 108 4.01 3.53 18.99
CA GLN A 108 5.29 4.11 19.36
C GLN A 108 6.32 3.95 18.22
N ILE A 109 6.35 2.76 17.61
CA ILE A 109 7.21 2.49 16.46
C ILE A 109 6.83 3.39 15.29
N LEU A 110 5.54 3.51 15.02
CA LEU A 110 5.02 4.33 13.93
C LEU A 110 5.36 5.82 14.14
N ARG A 111 5.13 6.35 15.33
CA ARG A 111 5.49 7.73 15.67
C ARG A 111 6.97 8.02 15.49
N SER A 112 7.83 7.09 15.94
CA SER A 112 9.28 7.21 15.77
C SER A 112 9.69 7.19 14.30
N LYS A 113 9.11 6.30 13.48
CA LYS A 113 9.43 6.17 12.06
C LYS A 113 8.94 7.35 11.21
N LEU A 114 7.78 7.91 11.54
CA LEU A 114 7.17 8.99 10.77
C LEU A 114 7.50 10.38 11.32
N GLY A 115 8.32 10.47 12.38
CA GLY A 115 8.65 11.74 13.00
C GLY A 115 7.47 12.41 13.70
N TRP A 116 6.41 11.66 14.02
CA TRP A 116 5.26 12.20 14.73
C TRP A 116 5.60 12.42 16.20
N GLY A 117 5.56 13.64 16.66
CA GLY A 117 5.82 14.02 18.04
C GLY A 117 7.21 14.58 18.30
N GLY A 118 7.89 15.07 17.27
CA GLY A 118 8.94 16.06 17.47
C GLY A 118 8.32 17.21 18.25
N SER A 119 8.89 17.53 19.43
CA SER A 119 8.48 18.68 20.25
C SER A 119 8.39 19.92 19.36
N PRO A 120 7.38 20.80 19.53
CA PRO A 120 7.40 22.12 18.95
C PRO A 120 8.41 22.96 19.72
N THR A 121 9.69 22.64 19.62
CA THR A 121 10.79 23.48 20.10
C THR A 121 11.33 24.29 18.94
N GLY A 122 10.47 25.08 18.33
CA GLY A 122 10.84 26.36 17.74
C GLY A 122 10.74 27.41 18.82
N GLY A 123 11.63 27.37 19.81
CA GLY A 123 11.81 28.47 20.74
C GLY A 123 12.21 29.70 19.95
N ILE A 124 11.28 30.65 19.79
CA ILE A 124 11.59 32.04 19.48
C ILE A 124 12.53 32.49 20.61
N ARG A 125 13.81 32.56 20.35
CA ARG A 125 14.73 33.34 21.15
C ARG A 125 14.51 34.81 20.79
N GLN A 126 13.96 35.55 21.75
CA GLN A 126 14.01 37.01 21.78
C GLN A 126 15.47 37.45 21.89
#